data_53372774ac3034a3ab0801fcb6861686
#
_entry.id   53372774ac3034a3ab0801fcb6861686
#
_cell.length_a   1.000
_cell.length_b   1.000
_cell.length_c   1.000
_cell.angle_alpha   90.00
_cell.angle_beta   90.00
_cell.angle_gamma   90.00
#
_symmetry.space_group_name_H-M   'P 1'
#
loop_
_entity.id
_entity.type
_entity.pdbx_description
1 polymer ?
#
loop_
_entity_poly.entity_id
_entity_poly.type
_entity_poly.pdbx_seq_one_letter_code
_entity_poly.pdbx_strand_id
1 'polypeptide(L)'
;RSTQRILDAANAVILNNAARRPKHLWTEQVGGELITRYHAQDEHDEAAYLAHEIARLTDTEGYSFSDVDVFYRTNAQSRVIEETLVRAGHPYRVVGGVRFYDRREVKDTLAYLRALVNPDDEVSWRRIVNVPKRGVGDTSVGKVSAYAQEHGMTFRDALHRADAAGVSGKALGGIRDLLDILAEVEGAAGAGVAPVVEAVLEDTGYLAELEAERSIEAEARLENLQELVGVCREFDDALESGDVAGLAGIASGSGDGETSAGPDGLDRVQAFLEAV
;
A
#
# COMPACT_ATOMS: atom_id res chain seq x y z
N ARG A 1 6.02 9.49 32.96
CA ARG A 1 7.07 8.84 32.16
C ARG A 1 7.86 9.81 31.27
N SER A 2 7.31 10.98 30.94
CA SER A 2 8.00 11.99 30.15
C SER A 2 8.69 13.05 31.02
N THR A 3 9.77 13.63 30.52
CA THR A 3 10.45 14.75 31.21
C THR A 3 9.64 16.04 31.11
N GLN A 4 9.93 17.00 31.98
CA GLN A 4 9.21 18.29 32.02
C GLN A 4 9.28 19.02 30.66
N ARG A 5 10.43 19.01 29.96
CA ARG A 5 10.61 19.66 28.67
C ARG A 5 9.64 19.12 27.60
N ILE A 6 9.45 17.79 27.54
CA ILE A 6 8.52 17.17 26.60
C ILE A 6 7.09 17.61 26.94
N LEU A 7 6.72 17.61 28.23
CA LEU A 7 5.38 18.00 28.62
C LEU A 7 5.10 19.50 28.40
N ASP A 8 6.08 20.35 28.60
CA ASP A 8 5.96 21.80 28.36
C ASP A 8 5.74 22.06 26.86
N ALA A 9 6.49 21.39 25.99
CA ALA A 9 6.28 21.46 24.53
C ALA A 9 4.91 20.92 24.12
N ALA A 10 4.49 19.78 24.64
CA ALA A 10 3.17 19.21 24.36
C ALA A 10 2.03 20.12 24.84
N ASN A 11 2.17 20.69 26.05
CA ASN A 11 1.19 21.65 26.56
C ASN A 11 1.12 22.92 25.69
N ALA A 12 2.27 23.42 25.21
CA ALA A 12 2.32 24.59 24.32
C ALA A 12 1.66 24.33 22.97
N VAL A 13 1.92 23.17 22.36
CA VAL A 13 1.28 22.78 21.08
C VAL A 13 -0.22 22.69 21.23
N ILE A 14 -0.72 22.01 22.27
CA ILE A 14 -2.15 21.78 22.45
C ILE A 14 -2.90 23.06 22.83
N LEU A 15 -2.23 24.10 23.32
CA LEU A 15 -2.87 25.40 23.60
C LEU A 15 -3.47 26.06 22.36
N ASN A 16 -2.95 25.73 21.16
CA ASN A 16 -3.50 26.25 19.90
C ASN A 16 -4.87 25.63 19.52
N ASN A 17 -5.30 24.57 20.22
CA ASN A 17 -6.62 23.96 19.97
C ASN A 17 -7.69 24.64 20.84
N ALA A 18 -8.48 25.52 20.26
CA ALA A 18 -9.54 26.27 20.95
C ALA A 18 -10.69 25.39 21.48
N ALA A 19 -10.92 24.21 20.90
CA ALA A 19 -12.03 23.31 21.28
C ALA A 19 -11.63 22.28 22.37
N ARG A 20 -10.42 22.35 22.92
CA ARG A 20 -9.94 21.35 23.88
C ARG A 20 -10.62 21.50 25.26
N ARG A 21 -10.72 20.37 25.97
CA ARG A 21 -10.98 20.41 27.42
C ARG A 21 -9.70 20.82 28.14
N PRO A 22 -9.75 21.76 29.11
CA PRO A 22 -8.57 22.18 29.88
C PRO A 22 -7.96 20.99 30.60
N LYS A 23 -6.71 20.66 30.25
CA LYS A 23 -5.90 19.64 30.89
C LYS A 23 -4.45 20.08 30.84
N HIS A 24 -3.75 19.96 31.93
CA HIS A 24 -2.32 20.26 32.03
C HIS A 24 -1.57 19.00 32.42
N LEU A 25 -0.62 18.59 31.58
CA LEU A 25 0.26 17.46 31.88
C LEU A 25 1.41 17.95 32.76
N TRP A 26 1.79 17.17 33.76
CA TRP A 26 2.88 17.46 34.66
C TRP A 26 3.67 16.19 34.99
N THR A 27 4.91 16.35 35.46
CA THR A 27 5.80 15.27 35.87
C THR A 27 6.70 15.75 37.02
N GLU A 28 7.21 14.81 37.76
CA GLU A 28 8.27 15.03 38.75
C GLU A 28 9.68 14.91 38.14
N GLN A 29 9.79 14.41 36.91
CA GLN A 29 11.04 14.28 36.18
C GLN A 29 11.49 15.63 35.63
N VAL A 30 12.32 16.31 36.34
CA VAL A 30 12.87 17.63 35.94
C VAL A 30 14.00 17.44 34.93
N GLY A 31 14.08 18.36 33.96
CA GLY A 31 15.14 18.36 32.93
C GLY A 31 14.80 17.51 31.72
N GLY A 32 15.75 16.71 31.25
CA GLY A 32 15.72 15.94 30.03
C GLY A 32 16.53 16.59 28.90
N GLU A 33 16.79 15.86 27.82
CA GLU A 33 17.48 16.36 26.63
C GLU A 33 16.68 17.46 25.92
N LEU A 34 17.37 18.30 25.16
CA LEU A 34 16.71 19.30 24.31
C LEU A 34 15.95 18.63 23.19
N ILE A 35 14.78 19.20 22.88
CA ILE A 35 14.01 18.76 21.73
C ILE A 35 14.73 19.21 20.45
N THR A 36 15.13 18.27 19.62
CA THR A 36 15.69 18.53 18.30
C THR A 36 14.55 18.70 17.29
N ARG A 37 14.65 19.71 16.44
CA ARG A 37 13.76 19.91 15.31
C ARG A 37 14.56 19.75 14.03
N TYR A 38 14.15 18.82 13.19
CA TYR A 38 14.64 18.69 11.84
C TYR A 38 13.58 19.21 10.85
N HIS A 39 14.03 19.90 9.81
CA HIS A 39 13.16 20.37 8.73
C HIS A 39 13.62 19.70 7.46
N ALA A 40 12.95 18.62 7.12
CA ALA A 40 13.22 17.84 5.92
C ALA A 40 12.78 18.58 4.64
N GLN A 41 13.40 18.24 3.52
CA GLN A 41 13.00 18.75 2.19
C GLN A 41 11.75 18.03 1.69
N ASP A 42 11.67 16.72 1.97
CA ASP A 42 10.57 15.82 1.62
C ASP A 42 10.49 14.66 2.65
N GLU A 43 9.58 13.73 2.41
CA GLU A 43 9.37 12.55 3.26
C GLU A 43 10.54 11.57 3.25
N HIS A 44 11.29 11.50 2.15
CA HIS A 44 12.46 10.63 2.04
C HIS A 44 13.63 11.17 2.86
N ASP A 45 13.87 12.48 2.82
CA ASP A 45 14.85 13.16 3.66
C ASP A 45 14.49 13.03 5.16
N GLU A 46 13.18 13.13 5.50
CA GLU A 46 12.71 12.90 6.87
C GLU A 46 13.02 11.47 7.33
N ALA A 47 12.68 10.46 6.52
CA ALA A 47 12.92 9.06 6.86
C ALA A 47 14.41 8.71 6.91
N ALA A 48 15.22 9.28 6.01
CA ALA A 48 16.68 9.13 6.04
C ALA A 48 17.29 9.71 7.31
N TYR A 49 16.84 10.92 7.74
CA TYR A 49 17.24 11.51 9.00
C TYR A 49 16.86 10.63 10.19
N LEU A 50 15.63 10.09 10.22
CA LEU A 50 15.18 9.17 11.29
C LEU A 50 16.07 7.93 11.38
N ALA A 51 16.34 7.26 10.25
CA ALA A 51 17.20 6.09 10.23
C ALA A 51 18.63 6.39 10.70
N HIS A 52 19.19 7.52 10.26
CA HIS A 52 20.52 7.96 10.69
C HIS A 52 20.56 8.26 12.19
N GLU A 53 19.56 8.95 12.73
CA GLU A 53 19.51 9.30 14.15
C GLU A 53 19.31 8.05 15.02
N ILE A 54 18.49 7.08 14.58
CA ILE A 54 18.36 5.78 15.24
C ILE A 54 19.71 5.06 15.29
N ALA A 55 20.44 4.99 14.17
CA ALA A 55 21.76 4.40 14.11
C ALA A 55 22.73 5.11 15.07
N ARG A 56 22.75 6.43 15.06
CA ARG A 56 23.58 7.24 15.97
C ARG A 56 23.30 6.93 17.44
N LEU A 57 22.03 6.85 17.83
CA LEU A 57 21.62 6.54 19.21
C LEU A 57 22.04 5.13 19.62
N THR A 58 21.87 4.15 18.75
CA THR A 58 22.21 2.75 19.05
C THR A 58 23.73 2.52 19.07
N ASP A 59 24.47 3.10 18.13
CA ASP A 59 25.91 2.84 17.96
C ASP A 59 26.78 3.65 18.94
N THR A 60 26.34 4.88 19.29
CA THR A 60 27.19 5.80 20.08
C THR A 60 26.68 6.06 21.50
N GLU A 61 25.38 5.98 21.76
CA GLU A 61 24.79 6.31 23.04
C GLU A 61 24.27 5.08 23.82
N GLY A 62 24.35 3.87 23.22
CA GLY A 62 24.03 2.62 23.89
C GLY A 62 22.54 2.34 24.03
N TYR A 63 21.68 3.04 23.27
CA TYR A 63 20.27 2.70 23.15
C TYR A 63 20.09 1.40 22.38
N SER A 64 19.01 0.66 22.63
CA SER A 64 18.56 -0.43 21.80
C SER A 64 17.45 0.05 20.86
N PHE A 65 17.24 -0.65 19.74
CA PHE A 65 16.13 -0.32 18.83
C PHE A 65 14.76 -0.34 19.52
N SER A 66 14.60 -1.13 20.58
CA SER A 66 13.38 -1.20 21.39
C SER A 66 13.15 0.04 22.28
N ASP A 67 14.12 0.90 22.42
CA ASP A 67 14.01 2.14 23.21
C ASP A 67 13.55 3.34 22.37
N VAL A 68 13.37 3.14 21.05
CA VAL A 68 12.98 4.18 20.10
C VAL A 68 11.57 3.92 19.58
N ASP A 69 10.72 4.95 19.69
CA ASP A 69 9.38 4.95 19.11
C ASP A 69 9.25 6.09 18.09
N VAL A 70 8.73 5.76 16.90
CA VAL A 70 8.41 6.73 15.84
C VAL A 70 6.90 6.91 15.77
N PHE A 71 6.43 8.16 15.88
CA PHE A 71 5.02 8.50 15.81
C PHE A 71 4.71 9.28 14.54
N TYR A 72 3.61 8.96 13.90
CA TYR A 72 3.10 9.65 12.72
C TYR A 72 1.60 9.91 12.86
N ARG A 73 1.08 10.88 12.08
CA ARG A 73 -0.32 11.30 12.20
C ARG A 73 -1.28 10.38 11.47
N THR A 74 -0.94 9.98 10.24
CA THR A 74 -1.75 9.09 9.41
C THR A 74 -0.97 7.83 9.05
N ASN A 75 -1.71 6.76 8.78
CA ASN A 75 -1.10 5.48 8.46
C ASN A 75 -0.28 5.51 7.15
N ALA A 76 -0.69 6.31 6.16
CA ALA A 76 0.02 6.45 4.90
C ALA A 76 1.49 6.83 5.10
N GLN A 77 1.78 7.74 6.03
CA GLN A 77 3.14 8.20 6.33
C GLN A 77 4.11 7.08 6.76
N SER A 78 3.60 5.90 7.17
CA SER A 78 4.50 4.82 7.62
C SER A 78 5.30 4.20 6.48
N ARG A 79 4.85 4.25 5.23
CA ARG A 79 5.47 3.55 4.10
C ARG A 79 6.95 3.92 3.94
N VAL A 80 7.23 5.20 3.70
CA VAL A 80 8.60 5.68 3.46
C VAL A 80 9.52 5.39 4.64
N ILE A 81 8.97 5.50 5.86
CA ILE A 81 9.71 5.17 7.10
C ILE A 81 10.02 3.67 7.14
N GLU A 82 9.03 2.80 6.88
CA GLU A 82 9.19 1.34 6.88
C GLU A 82 10.23 0.90 5.85
N GLU A 83 10.13 1.39 4.60
CA GLU A 83 11.08 1.09 3.52
C GLU A 83 12.49 1.55 3.86
N THR A 84 12.64 2.75 4.43
CA THR A 84 13.95 3.29 4.81
C THR A 84 14.57 2.49 5.96
N LEU A 85 13.78 2.06 6.96
CA LEU A 85 14.26 1.21 8.04
C LEU A 85 14.68 -0.18 7.55
N VAL A 86 13.92 -0.77 6.60
CA VAL A 86 14.31 -2.04 5.93
C VAL A 86 15.62 -1.88 5.19
N ARG A 87 15.76 -0.82 4.38
CA ARG A 87 16.99 -0.52 3.63
C ARG A 87 18.20 -0.32 4.54
N ALA A 88 17.99 0.34 5.68
CA ALA A 88 19.03 0.55 6.69
C ALA A 88 19.33 -0.71 7.54
N GLY A 89 18.57 -1.79 7.37
CA GLY A 89 18.69 -3.01 8.19
C GLY A 89 18.25 -2.83 9.64
N HIS A 90 17.45 -1.81 9.94
CA HIS A 90 16.95 -1.55 11.30
C HIS A 90 15.70 -2.38 11.57
N PRO A 91 15.66 -3.20 12.62
CA PRO A 91 14.48 -3.95 13.01
C PRO A 91 13.39 -3.01 13.52
N TYR A 92 12.16 -3.18 13.03
CA TYR A 92 11.02 -2.38 13.46
C TYR A 92 9.75 -3.24 13.62
N ARG A 93 8.75 -2.66 14.29
CA ARG A 93 7.42 -3.22 14.43
C ARG A 93 6.37 -2.13 14.35
N VAL A 94 5.37 -2.29 13.49
CA VAL A 94 4.20 -1.41 13.48
C VAL A 94 3.29 -1.75 14.64
N VAL A 95 2.95 -0.77 15.45
CA VAL A 95 2.10 -0.92 16.64
C VAL A 95 0.71 -0.37 16.36
N GLY A 96 -0.32 -1.18 16.56
CA GLY A 96 -1.72 -0.77 16.35
C GLY A 96 -2.19 -0.87 14.90
N GLY A 97 -1.38 -1.45 14.01
CA GLY A 97 -1.71 -1.64 12.59
C GLY A 97 -0.94 -2.79 11.97
N VAL A 98 -0.97 -2.84 10.64
CA VAL A 98 -0.18 -3.76 9.80
C VAL A 98 0.74 -2.95 8.89
N ARG A 99 1.78 -3.58 8.37
CA ARG A 99 2.70 -2.95 7.40
C ARG A 99 1.92 -2.42 6.20
N PHE A 100 2.45 -1.41 5.52
CA PHE A 100 1.77 -0.74 4.41
C PHE A 100 1.24 -1.73 3.36
N TYR A 101 2.10 -2.58 2.82
CA TYR A 101 1.72 -3.58 1.82
C TYR A 101 0.87 -4.74 2.35
N ASP A 102 0.72 -4.87 3.67
CA ASP A 102 -0.16 -5.85 4.32
C ASP A 102 -1.58 -5.34 4.52
N ARG A 103 -1.85 -4.05 4.31
CA ARG A 103 -3.18 -3.44 4.45
C ARG A 103 -4.14 -4.02 3.43
N ARG A 104 -5.39 -4.16 3.85
CA ARG A 104 -6.42 -4.84 3.05
C ARG A 104 -6.60 -4.18 1.68
N GLU A 105 -6.79 -2.86 1.64
CA GLU A 105 -7.02 -2.07 0.44
C GLU A 105 -5.82 -2.09 -0.51
N VAL A 106 -4.60 -2.07 0.04
CA VAL A 106 -3.36 -2.21 -0.74
C VAL A 106 -3.27 -3.61 -1.34
N LYS A 107 -3.50 -4.67 -0.52
CA LYS A 107 -3.52 -6.06 -1.00
C LYS A 107 -4.62 -6.32 -2.03
N ASP A 108 -5.78 -5.69 -1.89
CA ASP A 108 -6.87 -5.80 -2.86
C ASP A 108 -6.43 -5.20 -4.21
N THR A 109 -5.83 -4.01 -4.20
CA THR A 109 -5.32 -3.35 -5.42
C THR A 109 -4.18 -4.14 -6.06
N LEU A 110 -3.20 -4.60 -5.27
CA LEU A 110 -2.11 -5.45 -5.79
C LEU A 110 -2.63 -6.78 -6.37
N ALA A 111 -3.72 -7.33 -5.82
CA ALA A 111 -4.34 -8.53 -6.38
C ALA A 111 -4.98 -8.26 -7.76
N TYR A 112 -5.55 -7.07 -7.98
CA TYR A 112 -5.98 -6.66 -9.32
C TYR A 112 -4.82 -6.63 -10.31
N LEU A 113 -3.71 -6.00 -9.93
CA LEU A 113 -2.51 -5.95 -10.78
C LEU A 113 -1.96 -7.34 -11.07
N ARG A 114 -1.88 -8.22 -10.07
CA ARG A 114 -1.43 -9.62 -10.24
C ARG A 114 -2.34 -10.40 -11.17
N ALA A 115 -3.66 -10.21 -11.05
CA ALA A 115 -4.62 -10.88 -11.93
C ALA A 115 -4.52 -10.41 -13.39
N LEU A 116 -4.14 -9.15 -13.64
CA LEU A 116 -3.86 -8.61 -14.98
C LEU A 116 -2.59 -9.23 -15.58
N VAL A 117 -1.50 -9.27 -14.80
CA VAL A 117 -0.19 -9.76 -15.26
C VAL A 117 -0.16 -11.29 -15.36
N ASN A 118 -0.77 -11.99 -14.41
CA ASN A 118 -0.81 -13.46 -14.39
C ASN A 118 -2.26 -13.97 -14.38
N PRO A 119 -2.80 -14.32 -15.54
CA PRO A 119 -4.15 -14.88 -15.67
C PRO A 119 -4.38 -16.17 -14.87
N ASP A 120 -3.30 -16.90 -14.53
CA ASP A 120 -3.36 -18.18 -13.82
C ASP A 120 -3.31 -18.02 -12.29
N ASP A 121 -3.13 -16.79 -11.79
CA ASP A 121 -3.14 -16.51 -10.34
C ASP A 121 -4.55 -16.59 -9.75
N GLU A 122 -5.00 -17.82 -9.48
CA GLU A 122 -6.31 -18.09 -8.89
C GLU A 122 -6.52 -17.37 -7.55
N VAL A 123 -5.45 -17.17 -6.76
CA VAL A 123 -5.55 -16.51 -5.44
C VAL A 123 -5.97 -15.06 -5.61
N SER A 124 -5.34 -14.35 -6.53
CA SER A 124 -5.66 -12.95 -6.84
C SER A 124 -7.06 -12.83 -7.45
N TRP A 125 -7.42 -13.69 -8.40
CA TRP A 125 -8.77 -13.71 -8.98
C TRP A 125 -9.87 -13.95 -7.94
N ARG A 126 -9.69 -14.90 -7.04
CA ARG A 126 -10.64 -15.17 -5.93
C ARG A 126 -10.76 -13.98 -4.99
N ARG A 127 -9.66 -13.26 -4.76
CA ARG A 127 -9.66 -12.08 -3.91
C ARG A 127 -10.48 -10.95 -4.52
N ILE A 128 -10.32 -10.64 -5.80
CA ILE A 128 -10.93 -9.48 -6.46
C ILE A 128 -12.34 -9.71 -6.96
N VAL A 129 -12.77 -10.94 -7.20
CA VAL A 129 -14.03 -11.24 -7.88
C VAL A 129 -15.27 -10.60 -7.23
N ASN A 130 -15.23 -10.34 -5.93
CA ASN A 130 -16.30 -9.68 -5.18
C ASN A 130 -15.80 -8.48 -4.33
N VAL A 131 -14.73 -7.85 -4.74
CA VAL A 131 -14.16 -6.65 -4.09
C VAL A 131 -13.91 -5.60 -5.17
N PRO A 132 -14.67 -4.51 -5.19
CA PRO A 132 -15.88 -4.18 -4.40
C PRO A 132 -17.02 -5.20 -4.57
N LYS A 133 -18.05 -5.08 -3.74
CA LYS A 133 -19.19 -6.03 -3.74
C LYS A 133 -19.96 -6.04 -5.06
N ARG A 134 -19.88 -7.16 -5.82
CA ARG A 134 -20.56 -7.39 -7.08
C ARG A 134 -21.69 -8.43 -7.03
N GLY A 135 -21.97 -8.95 -5.82
CA GLY A 135 -22.97 -10.02 -5.64
C GLY A 135 -22.43 -11.42 -5.94
N VAL A 136 -21.11 -11.57 -6.03
CA VAL A 136 -20.42 -12.84 -6.26
C VAL A 136 -20.06 -13.43 -4.90
N GLY A 137 -20.91 -14.29 -4.34
CA GLY A 137 -20.65 -14.97 -3.07
C GLY A 137 -19.90 -16.28 -3.23
N ASP A 138 -19.53 -16.90 -2.10
CA ASP A 138 -18.74 -18.14 -2.02
C ASP A 138 -19.37 -19.30 -2.83
N THR A 139 -20.69 -19.37 -2.89
CA THR A 139 -21.40 -20.38 -3.72
C THR A 139 -21.09 -20.21 -5.20
N SER A 140 -21.05 -18.98 -5.70
CA SER A 140 -20.73 -18.71 -7.12
C SER A 140 -19.26 -18.99 -7.40
N VAL A 141 -18.37 -18.57 -6.51
CA VAL A 141 -16.92 -18.86 -6.57
C VAL A 141 -16.70 -20.38 -6.55
N GLY A 142 -17.39 -21.13 -5.67
CA GLY A 142 -17.30 -22.57 -5.61
C GLY A 142 -17.74 -23.28 -6.91
N LYS A 143 -18.80 -22.79 -7.55
CA LYS A 143 -19.25 -23.32 -8.86
C LYS A 143 -18.21 -23.09 -9.96
N VAL A 144 -17.65 -21.89 -10.04
CA VAL A 144 -16.60 -21.56 -11.04
C VAL A 144 -15.38 -22.44 -10.80
N SER A 145 -14.95 -22.63 -9.54
CA SER A 145 -13.81 -23.50 -9.21
C SER A 145 -14.03 -24.95 -9.56
N ALA A 146 -15.22 -25.49 -9.26
CA ALA A 146 -15.56 -26.87 -9.61
C ALA A 146 -15.54 -27.05 -11.13
N TYR A 147 -16.11 -26.10 -11.87
CA TYR A 147 -16.11 -26.11 -13.33
C TYR A 147 -14.69 -26.03 -13.92
N ALA A 148 -13.84 -25.17 -13.36
CA ALA A 148 -12.43 -25.06 -13.76
C ALA A 148 -11.69 -26.41 -13.59
N GLN A 149 -11.85 -27.05 -12.42
CA GLN A 149 -11.24 -28.34 -12.14
C GLN A 149 -11.76 -29.46 -13.04
N GLU A 150 -13.07 -29.54 -13.26
CA GLU A 150 -13.70 -30.56 -14.13
C GLU A 150 -13.22 -30.47 -15.58
N HIS A 151 -12.99 -29.25 -16.08
CA HIS A 151 -12.61 -29.02 -17.47
C HIS A 151 -11.11 -28.76 -17.68
N GLY A 152 -10.30 -28.81 -16.63
CA GLY A 152 -8.84 -28.63 -16.71
C GLY A 152 -8.45 -27.24 -17.24
N MET A 153 -9.19 -26.19 -16.85
CA MET A 153 -8.94 -24.82 -17.28
C MET A 153 -8.62 -23.92 -16.09
N THR A 154 -8.13 -22.72 -16.37
CA THR A 154 -7.82 -21.72 -15.32
C THR A 154 -9.09 -21.19 -14.66
N PHE A 155 -8.96 -20.62 -13.47
CA PHE A 155 -10.11 -19.98 -12.81
C PHE A 155 -10.63 -18.78 -13.62
N ARG A 156 -9.74 -18.00 -14.26
CA ARG A 156 -10.11 -16.91 -15.18
C ARG A 156 -10.94 -17.43 -16.36
N ASP A 157 -10.49 -18.50 -17.01
CA ASP A 157 -11.23 -19.08 -18.15
C ASP A 157 -12.62 -19.58 -17.73
N ALA A 158 -12.72 -20.12 -16.51
CA ALA A 158 -13.98 -20.54 -15.94
C ALA A 158 -14.88 -19.35 -15.57
N LEU A 159 -14.32 -18.19 -15.19
CA LEU A 159 -15.10 -16.95 -15.02
C LEU A 159 -15.73 -16.50 -16.35
N HIS A 160 -15.00 -16.57 -17.47
CA HIS A 160 -15.57 -16.28 -18.79
C HIS A 160 -16.71 -17.24 -19.19
N ARG A 161 -16.78 -18.40 -18.54
CA ARG A 161 -17.82 -19.43 -18.75
C ARG A 161 -18.71 -19.61 -17.51
N ALA A 162 -18.87 -18.56 -16.71
CA ALA A 162 -19.58 -18.62 -15.43
C ALA A 162 -21.04 -19.07 -15.57
N ASP A 163 -21.69 -18.78 -16.70
CA ASP A 163 -23.03 -19.28 -17.03
C ASP A 163 -23.04 -20.80 -17.21
N ALA A 164 -22.07 -21.37 -17.93
CA ALA A 164 -21.89 -22.80 -18.07
C ALA A 164 -21.56 -23.49 -16.75
N ALA A 165 -20.83 -22.80 -15.86
CA ALA A 165 -20.58 -23.24 -14.47
C ALA A 165 -21.83 -23.18 -13.57
N GLY A 166 -22.97 -22.72 -14.09
CA GLY A 166 -24.24 -22.63 -13.35
C GLY A 166 -24.33 -21.40 -12.45
N VAL A 167 -23.54 -20.35 -12.68
CA VAL A 167 -23.71 -19.04 -12.07
C VAL A 167 -24.80 -18.28 -12.82
N SER A 168 -25.66 -17.54 -12.11
CA SER A 168 -26.77 -16.82 -12.72
C SER A 168 -27.10 -15.54 -11.96
N GLY A 169 -28.00 -14.73 -12.52
CA GLY A 169 -28.53 -13.51 -11.88
C GLY A 169 -27.45 -12.46 -11.63
N LYS A 170 -27.50 -11.80 -10.46
CA LYS A 170 -26.59 -10.70 -10.10
C LYS A 170 -25.13 -11.12 -10.11
N ALA A 171 -24.83 -12.34 -9.67
CA ALA A 171 -23.44 -12.83 -9.62
C ALA A 171 -22.85 -12.98 -11.03
N LEU A 172 -23.62 -13.47 -11.99
CA LEU A 172 -23.18 -13.56 -13.40
C LEU A 172 -22.93 -12.17 -13.99
N GLY A 173 -23.83 -11.21 -13.74
CA GLY A 173 -23.62 -9.82 -14.14
C GLY A 173 -22.32 -9.27 -13.56
N GLY A 174 -22.14 -9.37 -12.24
CA GLY A 174 -20.95 -8.86 -11.58
C GLY A 174 -19.62 -9.51 -12.02
N ILE A 175 -19.64 -10.78 -12.45
CA ILE A 175 -18.46 -11.42 -13.05
C ILE A 175 -18.16 -10.82 -14.44
N ARG A 176 -19.20 -10.62 -15.27
CA ARG A 176 -19.04 -10.03 -16.61
C ARG A 176 -18.52 -8.60 -16.51
N ASP A 177 -19.15 -7.79 -15.65
CA ASP A 177 -18.71 -6.40 -15.41
C ASP A 177 -17.22 -6.35 -14.98
N LEU A 178 -16.78 -7.27 -14.10
CA LEU A 178 -15.37 -7.34 -13.70
C LEU A 178 -14.45 -7.67 -14.88
N LEU A 179 -14.82 -8.64 -15.70
CA LEU A 179 -14.00 -9.06 -16.84
C LEU A 179 -13.90 -7.95 -17.89
N ASP A 180 -15.00 -7.24 -18.15
CA ASP A 180 -15.05 -6.13 -19.10
C ASP A 180 -14.16 -4.96 -18.60
N ILE A 181 -14.27 -4.59 -17.32
CA ILE A 181 -13.42 -3.56 -16.69
C ILE A 181 -11.93 -3.94 -16.81
N LEU A 182 -11.57 -5.18 -16.48
CA LEU A 182 -10.16 -5.59 -16.54
C LEU A 182 -9.62 -5.60 -17.97
N ALA A 183 -10.45 -5.90 -18.97
CA ALA A 183 -10.05 -5.82 -20.37
C ALA A 183 -9.81 -4.36 -20.82
N GLU A 184 -10.60 -3.41 -20.31
CA GLU A 184 -10.40 -1.98 -20.57
C GLU A 184 -9.12 -1.47 -19.88
N VAL A 185 -8.90 -1.85 -18.62
CA VAL A 185 -7.68 -1.49 -17.86
C VAL A 185 -6.42 -2.07 -18.50
N GLU A 186 -6.46 -3.32 -18.99
CA GLU A 186 -5.35 -3.94 -19.71
C GLU A 186 -4.97 -3.13 -20.96
N GLY A 187 -5.95 -2.55 -21.66
CA GLY A 187 -5.74 -1.66 -22.80
C GLY A 187 -5.02 -0.34 -22.43
N ALA A 188 -5.12 0.12 -21.18
CA ALA A 188 -4.47 1.33 -20.68
C ALA A 188 -3.04 1.09 -20.16
N ALA A 189 -2.57 -0.15 -20.09
CA ALA A 189 -1.29 -0.52 -19.46
C ALA A 189 -0.06 0.14 -20.10
N GLY A 190 -0.14 0.57 -21.37
CA GLY A 190 0.94 1.29 -22.05
C GLY A 190 1.26 2.68 -21.48
N ALA A 191 0.38 3.24 -20.64
CA ALA A 191 0.56 4.59 -20.08
C ALA A 191 1.39 4.61 -18.76
N GLY A 192 1.64 3.46 -18.13
CA GLY A 192 2.40 3.34 -16.88
C GLY A 192 1.65 2.54 -15.81
N VAL A 193 2.29 2.32 -14.68
CA VAL A 193 1.70 1.59 -13.53
C VAL A 193 0.66 2.44 -12.82
N ALA A 194 0.96 3.72 -12.57
CA ALA A 194 0.04 4.62 -11.88
C ALA A 194 -1.30 4.77 -12.62
N PRO A 195 -1.35 5.01 -13.95
CA PRO A 195 -2.61 5.01 -14.70
C PRO A 195 -3.41 3.69 -14.61
N VAL A 196 -2.73 2.54 -14.58
CA VAL A 196 -3.40 1.24 -14.39
C VAL A 196 -4.04 1.14 -13.02
N VAL A 197 -3.33 1.55 -11.96
CA VAL A 197 -3.87 1.53 -10.59
C VAL A 197 -5.04 2.49 -10.45
N GLU A 198 -4.93 3.69 -11.00
CA GLU A 198 -6.01 4.69 -11.00
C GLU A 198 -7.26 4.14 -11.70
N ALA A 199 -7.11 3.58 -12.90
CA ALA A 199 -8.20 2.96 -13.63
C ALA A 199 -8.83 1.79 -12.85
N VAL A 200 -8.03 0.89 -12.27
CA VAL A 200 -8.54 -0.18 -11.40
C VAL A 200 -9.39 0.39 -10.27
N LEU A 201 -8.91 1.41 -9.56
CA LEU A 201 -9.60 1.97 -8.41
C LEU A 201 -10.90 2.69 -8.77
N GLU A 202 -10.92 3.40 -9.90
CA GLU A 202 -12.07 4.15 -10.39
C GLU A 202 -13.10 3.23 -11.06
N ASP A 203 -12.71 2.48 -12.08
CA ASP A 203 -13.62 1.71 -12.94
C ASP A 203 -14.25 0.53 -12.21
N THR A 204 -13.52 -0.07 -11.24
CA THR A 204 -14.10 -1.11 -10.39
C THR A 204 -15.11 -0.58 -9.37
N GLY A 205 -15.15 0.74 -9.14
CA GLY A 205 -15.94 1.40 -8.12
C GLY A 205 -15.38 1.27 -6.70
N TYR A 206 -14.09 0.90 -6.54
CA TYR A 206 -13.47 0.72 -5.24
C TYR A 206 -13.43 2.02 -4.44
N LEU A 207 -13.01 3.13 -5.09
CA LEU A 207 -13.02 4.45 -4.45
C LEU A 207 -14.44 4.87 -4.07
N ALA A 208 -15.41 4.70 -4.96
CA ALA A 208 -16.79 5.07 -4.71
C ALA A 208 -17.42 4.30 -3.52
N GLU A 209 -17.07 3.00 -3.35
CA GLU A 209 -17.52 2.22 -2.19
C GLU A 209 -16.93 2.79 -0.89
N LEU A 210 -15.64 3.15 -0.85
CA LEU A 210 -15.00 3.73 0.33
C LEU A 210 -15.53 5.12 0.65
N GLU A 211 -15.72 5.98 -0.33
CA GLU A 211 -16.27 7.33 -0.15
C GLU A 211 -17.72 7.29 0.39
N ALA A 212 -18.50 6.30 -0.06
CA ALA A 212 -19.87 6.12 0.42
C ALA A 212 -19.95 5.66 1.89
N GLU A 213 -18.92 5.02 2.42
CA GLU A 213 -18.86 4.51 3.79
C GLU A 213 -18.80 5.64 4.83
N ARG A 214 -18.20 6.79 4.51
CA ARG A 214 -18.11 8.01 5.35
C ARG A 214 -17.64 7.75 6.79
N SER A 215 -16.73 6.81 6.97
CA SER A 215 -16.10 6.48 8.25
C SER A 215 -14.66 6.96 8.30
N ILE A 216 -14.12 7.15 9.51
CA ILE A 216 -12.69 7.49 9.70
C ILE A 216 -11.80 6.36 9.14
N GLU A 217 -12.26 5.13 9.26
CA GLU A 217 -11.58 3.96 8.72
C GLU A 217 -11.54 3.98 7.17
N ALA A 218 -12.63 4.43 6.54
CA ALA A 218 -12.68 4.58 5.08
C ALA A 218 -11.78 5.73 4.60
N GLU A 219 -11.76 6.86 5.32
CA GLU A 219 -10.83 7.97 5.05
C GLU A 219 -9.38 7.51 5.11
N ALA A 220 -9.01 6.74 6.15
CA ALA A 220 -7.66 6.20 6.27
C ALA A 220 -7.30 5.21 5.14
N ARG A 221 -8.26 4.43 4.63
CA ARG A 221 -8.05 3.55 3.47
C ARG A 221 -7.87 4.34 2.19
N LEU A 222 -8.62 5.41 2.00
CA LEU A 222 -8.44 6.32 0.85
C LEU A 222 -7.06 6.95 0.86
N GLU A 223 -6.57 7.44 2.01
CA GLU A 223 -5.20 7.94 2.14
C GLU A 223 -4.15 6.86 1.77
N ASN A 224 -4.35 5.61 2.20
CA ASN A 224 -3.46 4.51 1.84
C ASN A 224 -3.45 4.20 0.32
N LEU A 225 -4.60 4.32 -0.34
CA LEU A 225 -4.68 4.13 -1.79
C LEU A 225 -4.04 5.30 -2.55
N GLN A 226 -4.20 6.52 -2.08
CA GLN A 226 -3.50 7.69 -2.63
C GLN A 226 -1.99 7.55 -2.52
N GLU A 227 -1.52 7.07 -1.37
CA GLU A 227 -0.10 6.76 -1.16
C GLU A 227 0.38 5.68 -2.14
N LEU A 228 -0.38 4.59 -2.35
CA LEU A 228 -0.04 3.55 -3.33
C LEU A 228 0.07 4.12 -4.76
N VAL A 229 -0.84 5.00 -5.15
CA VAL A 229 -0.77 5.69 -6.46
C VAL A 229 0.50 6.56 -6.54
N GLY A 230 0.87 7.23 -5.44
CA GLY A 230 2.14 7.96 -5.34
C GLY A 230 3.35 7.07 -5.62
N VAL A 231 3.41 5.90 -4.97
CA VAL A 231 4.47 4.89 -5.20
C VAL A 231 4.55 4.47 -6.67
N CYS A 232 3.38 4.23 -7.30
CA CYS A 232 3.35 3.85 -8.70
C CYS A 232 3.89 4.95 -9.62
N ARG A 233 3.62 6.22 -9.31
CA ARG A 233 4.18 7.38 -10.04
C ARG A 233 5.69 7.49 -9.85
N GLU A 234 6.18 7.37 -8.60
CA GLU A 234 7.62 7.33 -8.30
C GLU A 234 8.32 6.23 -9.12
N PHE A 235 7.69 5.06 -9.22
CA PHE A 235 8.20 3.95 -10.00
C PHE A 235 8.22 4.26 -11.51
N ASP A 236 7.14 4.82 -12.06
CA ASP A 236 7.07 5.23 -13.46
C ASP A 236 8.13 6.28 -13.79
N ASP A 237 8.28 7.32 -12.96
CA ASP A 237 9.27 8.39 -13.10
C ASP A 237 10.72 7.85 -13.06
N ALA A 238 11.01 6.90 -12.16
CA ALA A 238 12.32 6.27 -12.04
C ALA A 238 12.67 5.43 -13.29
N LEU A 239 11.70 4.71 -13.86
CA LEU A 239 11.88 3.99 -15.12
C LEU A 239 12.14 4.94 -16.29
N GLU A 240 11.43 6.05 -16.38
CA GLU A 240 11.57 7.03 -17.45
C GLU A 240 12.90 7.80 -17.36
N SER A 241 13.36 8.10 -16.16
CA SER A 241 14.64 8.78 -15.92
C SER A 241 15.85 7.85 -16.05
N GLY A 242 15.64 6.51 -16.05
CA GLY A 242 16.72 5.52 -16.05
C GLY A 242 17.42 5.41 -14.68
N ASP A 243 16.88 6.02 -13.63
CA ASP A 243 17.42 5.94 -12.27
C ASP A 243 16.92 4.67 -11.55
N VAL A 244 17.38 3.52 -12.06
CA VAL A 244 17.05 2.20 -11.51
C VAL A 244 17.68 2.01 -10.11
N ALA A 245 18.66 2.83 -9.73
CA ALA A 245 19.29 2.77 -8.40
C ALA A 245 18.31 3.19 -7.29
N GLY A 246 17.37 4.10 -7.59
CA GLY A 246 16.27 4.46 -6.69
C GLY A 246 15.30 3.28 -6.46
N LEU A 247 15.08 2.46 -7.48
CA LEU A 247 14.23 1.26 -7.43
C LEU A 247 14.88 0.09 -6.66
N ALA A 248 16.22 0.02 -6.60
CA ALA A 248 16.95 -1.04 -5.88
C ALA A 248 16.69 -1.06 -4.37
N GLY A 249 16.01 -0.05 -3.85
CA GLY A 249 15.50 -0.03 -2.47
C GLY A 249 14.21 -0.80 -2.27
N ILE A 250 13.50 -1.08 -3.33
CA ILE A 250 12.23 -1.83 -3.34
C ILE A 250 12.50 -3.27 -3.80
N ALA A 251 13.47 -3.50 -4.70
CA ALA A 251 13.80 -4.81 -5.25
C ALA A 251 15.06 -5.44 -4.62
N SER A 252 14.88 -6.38 -3.71
CA SER A 252 15.93 -7.36 -3.32
C SER A 252 15.93 -8.52 -4.34
N GLY A 253 16.32 -8.25 -5.57
CA GLY A 253 16.37 -9.28 -6.62
C GLY A 253 17.43 -8.96 -7.64
N SER A 254 18.55 -9.70 -7.57
CA SER A 254 19.64 -9.67 -8.54
C SER A 254 19.17 -10.19 -9.91
N GLY A 255 19.22 -9.33 -10.92
CA GLY A 255 19.10 -9.73 -12.32
C GLY A 255 20.05 -8.91 -13.16
N ASP A 256 21.20 -9.51 -13.55
CA ASP A 256 22.07 -9.01 -14.62
C ASP A 256 21.29 -9.07 -15.94
N GLY A 257 20.98 -7.93 -16.54
CA GLY A 257 20.27 -7.87 -17.81
C GLY A 257 20.52 -6.56 -18.56
N GLU A 258 21.01 -6.70 -19.77
CA GLU A 258 21.40 -5.66 -20.72
C GLU A 258 20.31 -4.63 -20.99
N THR A 259 20.74 -3.38 -21.21
CA THR A 259 19.95 -2.23 -21.65
C THR A 259 19.19 -2.50 -22.96
N SER A 260 17.93 -2.84 -22.83
CA SER A 260 16.92 -2.67 -23.88
C SER A 260 15.89 -1.64 -23.41
N ALA A 261 15.13 -1.06 -24.33
CA ALA A 261 14.02 -0.16 -24.02
C ALA A 261 13.26 -0.67 -22.79
N GLY A 262 12.97 0.22 -21.83
CA GLY A 262 12.34 -0.19 -20.56
C GLY A 262 11.07 -1.03 -20.78
N PRO A 263 10.64 -1.80 -19.77
CA PRO A 263 9.46 -2.65 -19.87
C PRO A 263 8.25 -1.83 -20.35
N ASP A 264 7.45 -2.42 -21.22
CA ASP A 264 6.27 -1.77 -21.81
C ASP A 264 4.98 -2.49 -21.36
N GLY A 265 3.90 -1.76 -21.27
CA GLY A 265 2.58 -2.31 -20.95
C GLY A 265 2.56 -3.09 -19.63
N LEU A 266 2.03 -4.33 -19.66
CA LEU A 266 1.91 -5.20 -18.48
C LEU A 266 3.27 -5.64 -17.90
N ASP A 267 4.35 -5.66 -18.69
CA ASP A 267 5.68 -5.98 -18.20
C ASP A 267 6.15 -4.92 -17.17
N ARG A 268 5.75 -3.65 -17.35
CA ARG A 268 6.00 -2.57 -16.38
C ARG A 268 5.25 -2.81 -15.07
N VAL A 269 4.01 -3.27 -15.16
CA VAL A 269 3.22 -3.64 -13.97
C VAL A 269 3.83 -4.86 -13.26
N GLN A 270 4.34 -5.84 -14.02
CA GLN A 270 5.05 -6.98 -13.43
C GLN A 270 6.31 -6.54 -12.70
N ALA A 271 7.13 -5.70 -13.32
CA ALA A 271 8.34 -5.18 -12.69
C ALA A 271 8.03 -4.42 -11.38
N PHE A 272 6.94 -3.64 -11.36
CA PHE A 272 6.45 -3.02 -10.13
C PHE A 272 6.08 -4.04 -9.05
N LEU A 273 5.34 -5.09 -9.41
CA LEU A 273 4.93 -6.14 -8.47
C LEU A 273 6.09 -6.96 -7.89
N GLU A 274 7.21 -7.04 -8.62
CA GLU A 274 8.44 -7.68 -8.15
C GLU A 274 9.25 -6.75 -7.22
N ALA A 275 9.03 -5.43 -7.34
CA ALA A 275 9.70 -4.42 -6.55
C ALA A 275 9.05 -4.20 -5.17
N VAL A 276 7.77 -4.51 -4.98
CA VAL A 276 6.98 -4.30 -3.76
C VAL A 276 6.59 -5.65 -3.12
#